data_0f18f7105c2dfe3b888d177c17340483
#
_entry.id   0f18f7105c2dfe3b888d177c17340483
#
_cell.length_a   1.000
_cell.length_b   1.000
_cell.length_c   1.000
_cell.angle_alpha   90.00
_cell.angle_beta   90.00
_cell.angle_gamma   90.00
#
_symmetry.space_group_name_H-M   'P 1'
#
loop_
_entity.id
_entity.type
_entity.pdbx_description
1 polymer ?
#
loop_
_entity_poly.entity_id
_entity_poly.type
_entity_poly.pdbx_seq_one_letter_code
_entity_poly.pdbx_strand_id
1 'polypeptide(L)'
;MVDLKNIIKSAETANKEFHDGYPPVEKWNPEHCGEIGLEIKSDGTWYYMDSPIGRKRLVNLFARILRKEKDGSYVLVTPVEKIVIKVEDVPFVAIDVSVEGLNKNKILKFTTNTGDTVIASKDYPIRVEIDKKTKEPSPYILVRSNLEAKISRSVFYDLVNIGDDHKDYFGIWSGGYFFPFMKSSAVSYTHLTLPTKA
;
A
#
# COMPACT_ATOMS: atom_id res chain seq x y z
N MET A 1 -25.06 -17.57 -5.95
CA MET A 1 -24.56 -16.77 -4.80
C MET A 1 -23.06 -17.05 -4.70
N VAL A 2 -22.23 -16.01 -4.80
CA VAL A 2 -20.79 -16.19 -4.67
C VAL A 2 -20.49 -16.57 -3.22
N ASP A 3 -19.75 -17.66 -3.00
CA ASP A 3 -19.41 -18.15 -1.65
C ASP A 3 -17.91 -17.90 -1.40
N LEU A 4 -17.58 -17.36 -0.22
CA LEU A 4 -16.21 -17.14 0.23
C LEU A 4 -15.35 -18.41 0.11
N LYS A 5 -15.91 -19.58 0.33
CA LYS A 5 -15.19 -20.86 0.20
C LYS A 5 -14.72 -21.11 -1.23
N ASN A 6 -15.51 -20.71 -2.22
CA ASN A 6 -15.15 -20.90 -3.62
C ASN A 6 -13.96 -20.00 -3.99
N ILE A 7 -14.01 -18.71 -3.62
CA ILE A 7 -12.89 -17.81 -3.90
C ILE A 7 -11.61 -18.24 -3.17
N ILE A 8 -11.70 -18.75 -1.94
CA ILE A 8 -10.54 -19.30 -1.22
C ILE A 8 -9.93 -20.46 -2.01
N LYS A 9 -10.75 -21.43 -2.44
CA LYS A 9 -10.28 -22.58 -3.20
C LYS A 9 -9.66 -22.19 -4.54
N SER A 10 -10.29 -21.28 -5.27
CA SER A 10 -9.78 -20.77 -6.54
C SER A 10 -8.48 -19.99 -6.35
N ALA A 11 -8.39 -19.17 -5.30
CA ALA A 11 -7.18 -18.43 -4.93
C ALA A 11 -6.04 -19.37 -4.52
N GLU A 12 -6.32 -20.42 -3.73
CA GLU A 12 -5.31 -21.42 -3.36
C GLU A 12 -4.77 -22.15 -4.59
N THR A 13 -5.65 -22.53 -5.51
CA THR A 13 -5.24 -23.18 -6.77
C THR A 13 -4.36 -22.24 -7.60
N ALA A 14 -4.79 -21.02 -7.81
CA ALA A 14 -4.04 -20.01 -8.55
C ALA A 14 -2.67 -19.72 -7.91
N ASN A 15 -2.59 -19.65 -6.57
CA ASN A 15 -1.33 -19.40 -5.88
C ASN A 15 -0.37 -20.61 -5.88
N LYS A 16 -0.86 -21.85 -5.96
CA LYS A 16 0.00 -23.04 -6.05
C LYS A 16 0.81 -23.09 -7.33
N GLU A 17 0.30 -22.53 -8.41
CA GLU A 17 0.97 -22.48 -9.70
C GLU A 17 2.10 -21.43 -9.76
N PHE A 18 2.11 -20.47 -8.81
CA PHE A 18 3.03 -19.33 -8.79
C PHE A 18 3.77 -19.21 -7.45
N HIS A 19 4.64 -20.19 -7.16
CA HIS A 19 5.41 -20.24 -5.90
C HIS A 19 6.40 -19.08 -5.76
N ASP A 20 7.08 -18.70 -6.87
CA ASP A 20 8.16 -17.73 -6.89
C ASP A 20 7.72 -16.38 -7.47
N GLY A 21 6.57 -15.84 -7.05
CA GLY A 21 6.10 -14.55 -7.52
C GLY A 21 4.62 -14.34 -7.36
N TYR A 22 4.11 -13.28 -7.98
CA TYR A 22 2.68 -13.00 -7.99
C TYR A 22 1.99 -13.71 -9.15
N PRO A 23 0.76 -14.21 -8.93
CA PRO A 23 -0.06 -14.67 -10.03
C PRO A 23 -0.25 -13.56 -11.09
N PRO A 24 -0.33 -13.91 -12.38
CA PRO A 24 -0.47 -12.92 -13.46
C PRO A 24 -1.90 -12.39 -13.56
N VAL A 25 -2.37 -11.76 -12.49
CA VAL A 25 -3.77 -11.27 -12.32
C VAL A 25 -4.22 -10.33 -13.45
N GLU A 26 -3.27 -9.62 -14.07
CA GLU A 26 -3.53 -8.72 -15.20
C GLU A 26 -3.96 -9.47 -16.49
N LYS A 27 -3.64 -10.76 -16.59
CA LYS A 27 -3.99 -11.61 -17.74
C LYS A 27 -5.33 -12.32 -17.58
N TRP A 28 -5.90 -12.31 -16.38
CA TRP A 28 -7.15 -13.02 -16.10
C TRP A 28 -8.35 -12.12 -16.32
N ASN A 29 -9.29 -12.57 -17.12
CA ASN A 29 -10.48 -11.81 -17.49
C ASN A 29 -11.76 -12.67 -17.41
N PRO A 30 -12.02 -13.31 -16.25
CA PRO A 30 -13.25 -14.07 -16.06
C PRO A 30 -14.47 -13.14 -16.03
N GLU A 31 -15.66 -13.71 -16.20
CA GLU A 31 -16.90 -13.00 -16.00
C GLU A 31 -17.02 -12.51 -14.54
N HIS A 32 -17.71 -11.36 -14.38
CA HIS A 32 -17.94 -10.81 -13.05
C HIS A 32 -18.95 -11.65 -12.28
N CYS A 33 -18.57 -12.09 -11.06
CA CYS A 33 -19.40 -12.94 -10.21
C CYS A 33 -20.13 -12.20 -9.07
N GLY A 34 -19.99 -10.89 -8.95
CA GLY A 34 -20.66 -10.04 -7.95
C GLY A 34 -19.78 -9.65 -6.76
N GLU A 35 -20.42 -9.29 -5.65
CA GLU A 35 -19.80 -8.86 -4.40
C GLU A 35 -20.03 -9.89 -3.30
N ILE A 36 -19.10 -10.02 -2.36
CA ILE A 36 -19.19 -10.98 -1.24
C ILE A 36 -19.02 -10.33 0.14
N GLY A 37 -19.15 -9.01 0.25
CA GLY A 37 -19.00 -8.31 1.53
C GLY A 37 -17.57 -8.33 2.08
N LEU A 38 -16.56 -8.40 1.21
CA LEU A 38 -15.16 -8.17 1.59
C LEU A 38 -14.83 -6.69 1.53
N GLU A 39 -14.16 -6.22 2.58
CA GLU A 39 -13.74 -4.83 2.71
C GLU A 39 -12.32 -4.73 3.29
N ILE A 40 -11.54 -3.79 2.78
CA ILE A 40 -10.25 -3.38 3.36
C ILE A 40 -10.42 -1.99 3.97
N LYS A 41 -10.20 -1.89 5.27
CA LYS A 41 -10.25 -0.61 5.99
C LYS A 41 -8.97 0.21 5.75
N SER A 42 -9.04 1.49 6.06
CA SER A 42 -7.92 2.44 5.88
C SER A 42 -6.67 2.13 6.71
N ASP A 43 -6.80 1.28 7.74
CA ASP A 43 -5.70 0.74 8.54
C ASP A 43 -5.11 -0.56 7.97
N GLY A 44 -5.62 -1.03 6.83
CA GLY A 44 -5.20 -2.26 6.17
C GLY A 44 -5.81 -3.53 6.73
N THR A 45 -6.78 -3.43 7.65
CA THR A 45 -7.50 -4.60 8.20
C THR A 45 -8.54 -5.07 7.20
N TRP A 46 -8.58 -6.37 6.97
CA TRP A 46 -9.55 -7.01 6.10
C TRP A 46 -10.77 -7.47 6.90
N TYR A 47 -11.95 -7.21 6.36
CA TYR A 47 -13.25 -7.61 6.92
C TYR A 47 -14.02 -8.49 5.95
N TYR A 48 -14.79 -9.40 6.51
CA TYR A 48 -15.79 -10.17 5.78
C TYR A 48 -17.12 -10.09 6.56
N MET A 49 -18.18 -9.57 5.90
CA MET A 49 -19.50 -9.38 6.53
C MET A 49 -19.36 -8.69 7.92
N ASP A 50 -18.71 -7.55 7.95
CA ASP A 50 -18.45 -6.72 9.14
C ASP A 50 -17.59 -7.38 10.25
N SER A 51 -17.05 -8.57 10.00
CA SER A 51 -16.15 -9.25 10.94
C SER A 51 -14.70 -9.21 10.45
N PRO A 52 -13.72 -8.85 11.30
CA PRO A 52 -12.32 -8.80 10.90
C PRO A 52 -11.78 -10.20 10.61
N ILE A 53 -11.00 -10.32 9.53
CA ILE A 53 -10.31 -11.56 9.16
C ILE A 53 -9.00 -11.66 9.94
N GLY A 54 -9.00 -12.38 11.06
CA GLY A 54 -7.81 -12.56 11.90
C GLY A 54 -6.77 -13.54 11.33
N ARG A 55 -7.10 -14.31 10.29
CA ARG A 55 -6.19 -15.29 9.69
C ARG A 55 -5.25 -14.62 8.69
N LYS A 56 -4.06 -14.24 9.12
CA LYS A 56 -3.04 -13.58 8.28
C LYS A 56 -2.77 -14.34 6.97
N ARG A 57 -2.73 -15.68 7.02
CA ARG A 57 -2.54 -16.51 5.82
C ARG A 57 -3.64 -16.30 4.77
N LEU A 58 -4.89 -16.11 5.21
CA LEU A 58 -6.01 -15.86 4.31
C LEU A 58 -5.94 -14.44 3.71
N VAL A 59 -5.60 -13.45 4.52
CA VAL A 59 -5.36 -12.08 4.05
C VAL A 59 -4.27 -12.05 2.99
N ASN A 60 -3.13 -12.71 3.25
CA ASN A 60 -2.02 -12.79 2.30
C ASN A 60 -2.42 -13.51 1.00
N LEU A 61 -3.26 -14.55 1.11
CA LEU A 61 -3.80 -15.27 -0.05
C LEU A 61 -4.61 -14.32 -0.95
N PHE A 62 -5.53 -13.57 -0.38
CA PHE A 62 -6.35 -12.61 -1.10
C PHE A 62 -5.53 -11.43 -1.64
N ALA A 63 -4.58 -10.92 -0.86
CA ALA A 63 -3.70 -9.85 -1.28
C ALA A 63 -2.95 -10.20 -2.58
N ARG A 64 -2.55 -11.46 -2.79
CA ARG A 64 -1.83 -11.92 -3.98
C ARG A 64 -2.67 -11.91 -5.26
N ILE A 65 -4.00 -12.07 -5.15
CA ILE A 65 -4.94 -12.05 -6.27
C ILE A 65 -5.70 -10.72 -6.39
N LEU A 66 -5.29 -9.71 -5.65
CA LEU A 66 -5.87 -8.37 -5.69
C LEU A 66 -5.41 -7.62 -6.94
N ARG A 67 -6.35 -6.97 -7.61
CA ARG A 67 -6.13 -6.08 -8.75
C ARG A 67 -6.99 -4.83 -8.62
N LYS A 68 -6.46 -3.69 -9.06
CA LYS A 68 -7.21 -2.45 -9.23
C LYS A 68 -7.55 -2.28 -10.70
N GLU A 69 -8.83 -2.14 -11.01
CA GLU A 69 -9.34 -1.95 -12.36
C GLU A 69 -9.11 -0.51 -12.86
N LYS A 70 -9.29 -0.29 -14.16
CA LYS A 70 -9.11 1.04 -14.78
C LYS A 70 -10.12 2.08 -14.29
N ASP A 71 -11.29 1.66 -13.84
CA ASP A 71 -12.33 2.51 -13.25
C ASP A 71 -12.07 2.86 -11.78
N GLY A 72 -10.98 2.34 -11.20
CA GLY A 72 -10.59 2.56 -9.82
C GLY A 72 -11.15 1.52 -8.83
N SER A 73 -12.04 0.63 -9.25
CA SER A 73 -12.55 -0.45 -8.41
C SER A 73 -11.48 -1.47 -8.08
N TYR A 74 -11.64 -2.16 -6.96
CA TYR A 74 -10.74 -3.24 -6.53
C TYR A 74 -11.45 -4.58 -6.66
N VAL A 75 -10.72 -5.57 -7.17
CA VAL A 75 -11.25 -6.91 -7.37
C VAL A 75 -10.27 -7.97 -6.87
N LEU A 76 -10.81 -9.07 -6.35
CA LEU A 76 -10.09 -10.33 -6.25
C LEU A 76 -10.32 -11.10 -7.55
N VAL A 77 -9.26 -11.48 -8.23
CA VAL A 77 -9.36 -12.15 -9.54
C VAL A 77 -8.59 -13.46 -9.55
N THR A 78 -9.24 -14.49 -10.09
CA THR A 78 -8.68 -15.81 -10.38
C THR A 78 -8.93 -16.14 -11.86
N PRO A 79 -8.40 -17.22 -12.41
CA PRO A 79 -8.73 -17.61 -13.78
C PRO A 79 -10.22 -17.86 -14.04
N VAL A 80 -11.01 -18.15 -13.01
CA VAL A 80 -12.42 -18.59 -13.15
C VAL A 80 -13.43 -17.58 -12.62
N GLU A 81 -13.03 -16.64 -11.76
CA GLU A 81 -13.97 -15.69 -11.16
C GLU A 81 -13.29 -14.36 -10.82
N LYS A 82 -14.09 -13.29 -10.81
CA LYS A 82 -13.71 -11.93 -10.42
C LYS A 82 -14.77 -11.36 -9.47
N ILE A 83 -14.32 -10.88 -8.32
CA ILE A 83 -15.20 -10.42 -7.25
C ILE A 83 -14.79 -9.00 -6.86
N VAL A 84 -15.73 -8.06 -6.88
CA VAL A 84 -15.51 -6.70 -6.40
C VAL A 84 -15.43 -6.69 -4.88
N ILE A 85 -14.47 -5.94 -4.36
CA ILE A 85 -14.32 -5.68 -2.93
C ILE A 85 -14.27 -4.17 -2.67
N LYS A 86 -14.63 -3.78 -1.47
CA LYS A 86 -14.53 -2.39 -1.03
C LYS A 86 -13.16 -2.13 -0.42
N VAL A 87 -12.56 -0.99 -0.76
CA VAL A 87 -11.30 -0.50 -0.17
C VAL A 87 -11.51 0.96 0.21
N GLU A 88 -11.35 1.27 1.49
CA GLU A 88 -11.63 2.63 2.01
C GLU A 88 -10.62 3.67 1.54
N ASP A 89 -9.35 3.30 1.41
CA ASP A 89 -8.26 4.20 0.98
C ASP A 89 -7.39 3.45 -0.05
N VAL A 90 -6.36 2.76 0.40
CA VAL A 90 -5.51 1.88 -0.40
C VAL A 90 -5.39 0.50 0.25
N PRO A 91 -5.08 -0.56 -0.52
CA PRO A 91 -5.20 -1.92 0.00
C PRO A 91 -4.13 -2.33 1.00
N PHE A 92 -2.99 -1.64 1.04
CA PHE A 92 -1.86 -2.01 1.88
C PHE A 92 -1.45 -0.89 2.82
N VAL A 93 -0.71 -1.26 3.88
CA VAL A 93 -0.04 -0.33 4.79
C VAL A 93 1.44 -0.70 4.87
N ALA A 94 2.32 0.24 4.58
CA ALA A 94 3.75 0.10 4.81
C ALA A 94 4.03 0.30 6.30
N ILE A 95 4.36 -0.80 6.98
CA ILE A 95 4.49 -0.87 8.44
C ILE A 95 5.94 -0.77 8.92
N ASP A 96 6.89 -0.90 8.00
CA ASP A 96 8.32 -0.84 8.31
C ASP A 96 9.11 -0.29 7.12
N VAL A 97 10.26 0.31 7.40
CA VAL A 97 11.23 0.76 6.40
C VAL A 97 12.66 0.46 6.86
N SER A 98 13.42 -0.21 6.03
CA SER A 98 14.87 -0.32 6.18
C SER A 98 15.59 0.68 5.28
N VAL A 99 16.65 1.29 5.80
CA VAL A 99 17.42 2.32 5.11
C VAL A 99 18.85 1.83 4.95
N GLU A 100 19.30 1.73 3.70
CA GLU A 100 20.69 1.40 3.36
C GLU A 100 21.34 2.61 2.67
N GLY A 101 22.64 2.78 2.86
CA GLY A 101 23.39 3.90 2.27
C GLY A 101 23.17 5.23 2.99
N LEU A 102 23.78 6.28 2.45
CA LEU A 102 23.79 7.62 3.04
C LEU A 102 23.46 8.70 1.99
N ASN A 103 22.92 9.82 2.45
CA ASN A 103 22.61 10.99 1.64
C ASN A 103 21.76 10.63 0.40
N LYS A 104 22.18 11.07 -0.80
CA LYS A 104 21.48 10.83 -2.06
C LYS A 104 21.51 9.37 -2.52
N ASN A 105 22.42 8.57 -1.95
CA ASN A 105 22.56 7.14 -2.26
C ASN A 105 21.76 6.24 -1.29
N LYS A 106 20.89 6.81 -0.48
CA LYS A 106 19.96 6.06 0.35
C LYS A 106 19.11 5.13 -0.53
N ILE A 107 18.84 3.93 -0.01
CA ILE A 107 17.87 2.98 -0.56
C ILE A 107 16.86 2.71 0.53
N LEU A 108 15.62 3.02 0.26
CA LEU A 108 14.49 2.81 1.17
C LEU A 108 13.74 1.57 0.74
N LYS A 109 13.75 0.53 1.59
CA LYS A 109 12.99 -0.71 1.37
C LYS A 109 11.86 -0.78 2.39
N PHE A 110 10.65 -0.69 1.90
CA PHE A 110 9.42 -0.77 2.70
C PHE A 110 8.94 -2.21 2.82
N THR A 111 8.31 -2.52 3.95
CA THR A 111 7.60 -3.78 4.18
C THR A 111 6.15 -3.48 4.47
N THR A 112 5.23 -4.17 3.78
CA THR A 112 3.78 -4.00 3.98
C THR A 112 3.23 -4.91 5.07
N ASN A 113 2.01 -4.62 5.52
CA ASN A 113 1.25 -5.45 6.47
C ASN A 113 0.94 -6.86 5.92
N THR A 114 1.00 -7.06 4.60
CA THR A 114 0.86 -8.36 3.92
C THR A 114 2.18 -9.08 3.69
N GLY A 115 3.30 -8.45 4.06
CA GLY A 115 4.64 -9.03 3.95
C GLY A 115 5.34 -8.76 2.61
N ASP A 116 4.73 -7.98 1.72
CA ASP A 116 5.38 -7.54 0.49
C ASP A 116 6.50 -6.56 0.80
N THR A 117 7.56 -6.59 0.03
CA THR A 117 8.65 -5.62 0.13
C THR A 117 8.81 -4.85 -1.18
N VAL A 118 9.07 -3.55 -1.08
CA VAL A 118 9.27 -2.67 -2.23
C VAL A 118 10.38 -1.67 -1.95
N ILE A 119 11.23 -1.42 -2.95
CA ILE A 119 12.26 -0.38 -2.89
C ILE A 119 11.70 0.88 -3.57
N ALA A 120 11.68 1.99 -2.84
CA ALA A 120 11.28 3.27 -3.41
C ALA A 120 12.25 3.68 -4.52
N SER A 121 11.72 3.91 -5.71
CA SER A 121 12.47 4.20 -6.92
C SER A 121 11.61 5.00 -7.90
N LYS A 122 12.16 5.33 -9.06
CA LYS A 122 11.39 5.95 -10.15
C LYS A 122 10.15 5.13 -10.53
N ASP A 123 10.27 3.80 -10.54
CA ASP A 123 9.19 2.89 -10.94
C ASP A 123 8.22 2.60 -9.77
N TYR A 124 8.68 2.77 -8.54
CA TYR A 124 7.90 2.62 -7.30
C TYR A 124 7.98 3.91 -6.46
N PRO A 125 7.33 4.97 -6.93
CA PRO A 125 7.45 6.30 -6.31
C PRO A 125 6.73 6.39 -4.96
N ILE A 126 7.27 7.27 -4.10
CA ILE A 126 6.57 7.80 -2.95
C ILE A 126 5.83 9.07 -3.39
N ARG A 127 4.56 9.19 -3.01
CA ARG A 127 3.76 10.40 -3.15
C ARG A 127 3.15 10.80 -1.82
N VAL A 128 2.89 12.09 -1.65
CA VAL A 128 2.23 12.61 -0.45
C VAL A 128 1.02 13.42 -0.87
N GLU A 129 -0.13 13.08 -0.32
CA GLU A 129 -1.34 13.91 -0.39
C GLU A 129 -1.47 14.74 0.88
N ILE A 130 -1.88 15.98 0.74
CA ILE A 130 -2.14 16.85 1.89
C ILE A 130 -3.66 16.98 2.04
N ASP A 131 -4.18 16.56 3.17
CA ASP A 131 -5.60 16.77 3.47
C ASP A 131 -5.94 18.26 3.45
N LYS A 132 -6.98 18.61 2.72
CA LYS A 132 -7.35 20.02 2.49
C LYS A 132 -7.83 20.72 3.75
N LYS A 133 -8.42 19.98 4.70
CA LYS A 133 -9.01 20.50 5.93
C LYS A 133 -8.00 20.47 7.08
N THR A 134 -7.43 19.29 7.36
CA THR A 134 -6.52 19.10 8.49
C THR A 134 -5.09 19.51 8.18
N LYS A 135 -4.74 19.63 6.89
CA LYS A 135 -3.37 19.87 6.39
C LYS A 135 -2.39 18.76 6.77
N GLU A 136 -2.89 17.62 7.22
CA GLU A 136 -2.05 16.47 7.53
C GLU A 136 -1.58 15.77 6.25
N PRO A 137 -0.32 15.33 6.20
CA PRO A 137 0.22 14.56 5.09
C PRO A 137 -0.25 13.11 5.17
N SER A 138 -0.68 12.58 4.05
CA SER A 138 -0.93 11.16 3.82
C SER A 138 0.05 10.63 2.79
N PRO A 139 1.13 9.97 3.22
CA PRO A 139 2.15 9.43 2.33
C PRO A 139 1.76 8.03 1.84
N TYR A 140 2.09 7.76 0.57
CA TYR A 140 1.84 6.48 -0.10
C TYR A 140 3.07 6.03 -0.89
N ILE A 141 3.21 4.73 -1.07
CA ILE A 141 4.22 4.13 -1.95
C ILE A 141 3.54 3.15 -2.92
N LEU A 142 3.92 3.20 -4.19
CA LEU A 142 3.50 2.18 -5.15
C LEU A 142 4.19 0.85 -4.83
N VAL A 143 3.41 -0.22 -4.68
CA VAL A 143 3.93 -1.55 -4.31
C VAL A 143 4.09 -2.45 -5.53
N ARG A 144 3.05 -2.55 -6.35
CA ARG A 144 3.06 -3.31 -7.60
C ARG A 144 1.91 -2.89 -8.51
N SER A 145 2.09 -2.99 -9.82
CA SER A 145 1.10 -2.55 -10.81
C SER A 145 0.59 -1.14 -10.48
N ASN A 146 -0.68 -0.99 -10.11
CA ASN A 146 -1.30 0.24 -9.64
C ASN A 146 -1.82 0.13 -8.19
N LEU A 147 -1.29 -0.80 -7.41
CA LEU A 147 -1.62 -1.01 -6.00
C LEU A 147 -0.61 -0.28 -5.11
N GLU A 148 -1.12 0.52 -4.20
CA GLU A 148 -0.34 1.35 -3.29
C GLU A 148 -0.47 0.87 -1.85
N ALA A 149 0.53 1.22 -1.04
CA ALA A 149 0.50 1.14 0.40
C ALA A 149 0.51 2.54 1.02
N LYS A 150 -0.35 2.77 1.99
CA LYS A 150 -0.25 3.95 2.86
C LYS A 150 0.94 3.76 3.79
N ILE A 151 1.84 4.72 3.83
CA ILE A 151 2.97 4.68 4.77
C ILE A 151 2.42 5.00 6.16
N SER A 152 2.63 4.09 7.12
CA SER A 152 2.16 4.28 8.49
C SER A 152 2.76 5.54 9.13
N ARG A 153 2.06 6.09 10.12
CA ARG A 153 2.52 7.33 10.77
C ARG A 153 3.90 7.19 11.41
N SER A 154 4.20 6.05 12.02
CA SER A 154 5.52 5.77 12.61
C SER A 154 6.61 5.76 11.55
N VAL A 155 6.39 5.03 10.45
CA VAL A 155 7.34 4.96 9.33
C VAL A 155 7.53 6.33 8.69
N PHE A 156 6.47 7.12 8.55
CA PHE A 156 6.60 8.47 8.01
C PHE A 156 7.44 9.40 8.90
N TYR A 157 7.30 9.29 10.22
CA TYR A 157 8.18 10.03 11.14
C TYR A 157 9.65 9.61 11.01
N ASP A 158 9.92 8.32 10.83
CA ASP A 158 11.29 7.84 10.60
C ASP A 158 11.86 8.44 9.30
N LEU A 159 11.05 8.51 8.23
CA LEU A 159 11.46 9.14 6.97
C LEU A 159 11.71 10.65 7.12
N VAL A 160 10.86 11.35 7.87
CA VAL A 160 11.04 12.79 8.15
C VAL A 160 12.34 13.05 8.92
N ASN A 161 12.67 12.18 9.90
CA ASN A 161 13.89 12.33 10.69
C ASN A 161 15.19 12.20 9.87
N ILE A 162 15.14 11.49 8.75
CA ILE A 162 16.29 11.27 7.84
C ILE A 162 16.11 11.99 6.49
N GLY A 163 15.11 12.86 6.41
CA GLY A 163 14.81 13.65 5.23
C GLY A 163 15.84 14.75 4.99
N ASP A 164 15.86 15.28 3.78
CA ASP A 164 16.76 16.32 3.33
C ASP A 164 15.98 17.45 2.64
N ASP A 165 16.51 18.67 2.69
CA ASP A 165 16.06 19.75 1.81
C ASP A 165 16.71 19.61 0.43
N HIS A 166 15.89 19.70 -0.60
CA HIS A 166 16.36 19.75 -1.98
C HIS A 166 15.56 20.76 -2.78
N LYS A 167 16.24 21.81 -3.28
CA LYS A 167 15.61 22.98 -3.91
C LYS A 167 14.61 23.61 -2.92
N ASP A 168 13.34 23.75 -3.32
CA ASP A 168 12.28 24.37 -2.52
C ASP A 168 11.44 23.34 -1.73
N TYR A 169 11.89 22.09 -1.63
CA TYR A 169 11.13 21.00 -1.03
C TYR A 169 11.94 20.25 0.02
N PHE A 170 11.27 19.93 1.11
CA PHE A 170 11.70 18.92 2.07
C PHE A 170 11.17 17.55 1.63
N GLY A 171 12.00 16.52 1.69
CA GLY A 171 11.63 15.17 1.25
C GLY A 171 12.75 14.17 1.50
N ILE A 172 12.77 13.07 0.74
CA ILE A 172 13.73 11.99 0.94
C ILE A 172 14.31 11.47 -0.37
N TRP A 173 15.55 11.04 -0.31
CA TRP A 173 16.23 10.37 -1.41
C TRP A 173 16.06 8.85 -1.31
N SER A 174 15.82 8.18 -2.44
CA SER A 174 15.99 6.74 -2.58
C SER A 174 16.35 6.37 -4.01
N GLY A 175 17.37 5.53 -4.18
CA GLY A 175 17.84 5.10 -5.49
C GLY A 175 18.26 6.24 -6.42
N GLY A 176 18.75 7.35 -5.88
CA GLY A 176 19.13 8.55 -6.64
C GLY A 176 17.96 9.45 -7.05
N TYR A 177 16.72 9.13 -6.65
CA TYR A 177 15.53 9.95 -6.88
C TYR A 177 15.13 10.67 -5.59
N PHE A 178 14.68 11.91 -5.74
CA PHE A 178 14.16 12.72 -4.63
C PHE A 178 12.62 12.67 -4.64
N PHE A 179 12.05 12.29 -3.51
CA PHE A 179 10.60 12.26 -3.28
C PHE A 179 10.21 13.41 -2.36
N PRO A 180 9.54 14.45 -2.87
CA PRO A 180 9.15 15.61 -2.08
C PRO A 180 7.97 15.27 -1.17
N PHE A 181 8.05 15.72 0.09
CA PHE A 181 6.95 15.59 1.05
C PHE A 181 6.14 16.88 1.13
N MET A 182 6.83 18.01 1.24
CA MET A 182 6.22 19.34 1.35
C MET A 182 7.20 20.43 0.91
N LYS A 183 6.70 21.64 0.73
CA LYS A 183 7.59 22.81 0.51
C LYS A 183 8.40 23.10 1.77
N SER A 184 9.68 23.40 1.63
CA SER A 184 10.56 23.71 2.76
C SER A 184 10.05 24.89 3.60
N SER A 185 9.39 25.86 2.98
CA SER A 185 8.73 26.98 3.69
C SER A 185 7.59 26.52 4.62
N ALA A 186 6.99 25.36 4.40
CA ALA A 186 5.93 24.82 5.24
C ALA A 186 6.47 24.03 6.46
N VAL A 187 7.72 23.59 6.41
CA VAL A 187 8.37 22.82 7.51
C VAL A 187 8.44 23.65 8.78
N SER A 188 8.70 24.96 8.67
CA SER A 188 8.80 25.89 9.82
C SER A 188 7.52 25.97 10.66
N TYR A 189 6.35 25.65 10.10
CA TYR A 189 5.07 25.65 10.82
C TYR A 189 4.75 24.33 11.52
N THR A 190 5.29 23.21 11.06
CA THR A 190 4.99 21.88 11.62
C THR A 190 5.81 21.55 12.87
N HIS A 191 6.98 22.14 13.05
CA HIS A 191 7.79 21.97 14.26
C HIS A 191 7.18 22.59 15.51
N LEU A 192 6.20 23.49 15.39
CA LEU A 192 5.53 24.14 16.52
C LEU A 192 4.32 23.38 17.09
N THR A 193 3.90 22.28 16.44
CA THR A 193 2.69 21.52 16.86
C THR A 193 2.94 20.06 17.23
N LEU A 194 4.21 19.62 17.36
CA LEU A 194 4.49 18.28 17.88
C LEU A 194 4.30 18.31 19.40
N PRO A 195 3.38 17.50 19.97
CA PRO A 195 3.26 17.40 21.42
C PRO A 195 4.54 16.81 21.97
N THR A 196 5.24 17.61 22.77
CA THR A 196 6.34 17.15 23.62
C THR A 196 5.81 16.03 24.50
N LYS A 197 6.36 14.82 24.35
CA LYS A 197 6.09 13.76 25.34
C LYS A 197 6.58 14.25 26.70
N ALA A 198 5.65 14.40 27.64
CA ALA A 198 5.93 14.38 29.06
C ALA A 198 6.18 12.94 29.51
#